data_983932a27e88b38698d2e264c8832a8d
#
_entry.id   983932a27e88b38698d2e264c8832a8d
#
_cell.length_a   1.000
_cell.length_b   1.000
_cell.length_c   1.000
_cell.angle_alpha   90.00
_cell.angle_beta   90.00
_cell.angle_gamma   90.00
#
_symmetry.space_group_name_H-M   'P 1'
#
loop_
_entity.id
_entity.type
_entity.pdbx_description
1 polymer ?
#
loop_
_entity_poly.entity_id
_entity_poly.type
_entity_poly.pdbx_seq_one_letter_code
_entity_poly.pdbx_strand_id
1 'polypeptide(L)'
;QYEHLDGLKSTMLLMNGLVQDFNFAAHLEGRDAPLSTQMYLPMPPARTTLANFFSPQVNNVEKMFLTEVPSYPVERTLLTSGLVIAGVDSLHQGQQRVETPHLAIPYQPTEESTFWRT
;
A
#
# COMPACT_ATOMS: atom_id res chain seq x y z
N GLN A 1 -6.65 -11.62 5.47
CA GLN A 1 -7.55 -10.66 6.12
C GLN A 1 -6.90 -10.11 7.37
N TYR A 2 -7.15 -8.87 7.66
CA TYR A 2 -6.74 -8.24 8.92
C TYR A 2 -7.84 -7.28 9.39
N GLU A 3 -7.88 -7.05 10.69
CA GLU A 3 -8.83 -6.18 11.34
C GLU A 3 -8.06 -5.03 11.99
N HIS A 4 -8.48 -3.82 11.70
CA HIS A 4 -7.94 -2.61 12.29
C HIS A 4 -8.46 -2.40 13.71
N LEU A 5 -7.79 -1.54 14.48
CA LEU A 5 -8.18 -1.26 15.87
C LEU A 5 -9.57 -0.61 16.01
N ASP A 6 -10.03 0.06 14.98
CA ASP A 6 -11.38 0.66 14.89
C ASP A 6 -12.45 -0.33 14.38
N GLY A 7 -12.07 -1.59 14.15
CA GLY A 7 -12.98 -2.63 13.67
C GLY A 7 -13.11 -2.73 12.14
N LEU A 8 -12.43 -1.87 11.36
CA LEU A 8 -12.42 -1.99 9.91
C LEU A 8 -11.75 -3.31 9.51
N LYS A 9 -12.43 -4.08 8.68
CA LYS A 9 -11.92 -5.35 8.14
C LYS A 9 -11.40 -5.15 6.73
N SER A 10 -10.16 -5.53 6.51
CA SER A 10 -9.51 -5.44 5.22
C SER A 10 -9.10 -6.81 4.70
N THR A 11 -9.20 -6.98 3.40
CA THR A 11 -8.77 -8.21 2.71
C THR A 11 -7.82 -7.83 1.60
N MET A 12 -6.64 -8.43 1.61
CA MET A 12 -5.70 -8.36 0.51
C MET A 12 -5.75 -9.67 -0.27
N LEU A 13 -5.88 -9.59 -1.58
CA LEU A 13 -5.89 -10.72 -2.50
C LEU A 13 -4.68 -10.62 -3.43
N LEU A 14 -3.85 -11.63 -3.43
CA LEU A 14 -2.79 -11.81 -4.40
C LEU A 14 -3.24 -12.89 -5.40
N MET A 15 -3.66 -12.46 -6.58
CA MET A 15 -4.27 -13.33 -7.60
C MET A 15 -3.31 -13.48 -8.79
N ASN A 16 -2.23 -14.22 -8.55
CA ASN A 16 -1.21 -14.45 -9.57
C ASN A 16 -1.79 -15.13 -10.83
N GLY A 17 -1.49 -14.57 -11.99
CA GLY A 17 -1.98 -15.05 -13.28
C GLY A 17 -3.39 -14.58 -13.64
N LEU A 18 -4.13 -13.99 -12.71
CA LEU A 18 -5.49 -13.49 -12.94
C LEU A 18 -5.54 -11.97 -13.01
N VAL A 19 -4.81 -11.29 -12.13
CA VAL A 19 -4.75 -9.82 -12.06
C VAL A 19 -3.28 -9.39 -12.15
N GLN A 20 -3.01 -8.40 -13.00
CA GLN A 20 -1.67 -7.85 -13.23
C GLN A 20 -1.52 -6.41 -12.72
N ASP A 21 -2.56 -5.88 -12.09
CA ASP A 21 -2.62 -4.51 -11.59
C ASP A 21 -2.81 -4.48 -10.08
N PHE A 22 -2.60 -3.29 -9.52
CA PHE A 22 -2.95 -3.00 -8.14
C PHE A 22 -4.27 -2.26 -8.11
N ASN A 23 -5.27 -2.88 -7.50
CA ASN A 23 -6.61 -2.34 -7.39
C ASN A 23 -7.01 -2.21 -5.93
N PHE A 24 -7.79 -1.19 -5.63
CA PHE A 24 -8.38 -0.98 -4.32
C PHE A 24 -9.88 -0.77 -4.46
N ALA A 25 -10.66 -1.33 -3.54
CA ALA A 25 -12.07 -1.03 -3.41
C ALA A 25 -12.46 -0.97 -1.93
N ALA A 26 -13.32 -0.04 -1.58
CA ALA A 26 -13.89 0.10 -0.25
C ALA A 26 -15.39 0.37 -0.34
N HIS A 27 -16.14 -0.27 0.54
CA HIS A 27 -17.54 0.05 0.74
C HIS A 27 -17.63 1.11 1.84
N LEU A 28 -18.20 2.27 1.50
CA LEU A 28 -18.36 3.39 2.41
C LEU A 28 -19.81 3.48 2.86
N GLU A 29 -20.03 3.77 4.13
CA GLU A 29 -21.35 4.02 4.67
C GLU A 29 -22.02 5.19 3.93
N GLY A 30 -23.31 5.03 3.57
CA GLY A 30 -24.07 6.04 2.84
C GLY A 30 -23.77 6.13 1.33
N ARG A 31 -23.03 5.18 0.77
CA ARG A 31 -22.79 5.09 -0.69
C ARG A 31 -23.28 3.75 -1.23
N ASP A 32 -24.09 3.80 -2.29
CA ASP A 32 -24.60 2.59 -2.96
C ASP A 32 -23.51 1.86 -3.76
N ALA A 33 -22.57 2.61 -4.34
CA ALA A 33 -21.47 2.06 -5.10
C ALA A 33 -20.15 2.09 -4.29
N PRO A 34 -19.32 1.05 -4.39
CA PRO A 34 -18.00 1.06 -3.75
C PRO A 34 -17.10 2.15 -4.34
N LEU A 35 -16.30 2.76 -3.48
CA LEU A 35 -15.16 3.54 -3.91
C LEU A 35 -14.11 2.57 -4.46
N SER A 36 -13.65 2.78 -5.69
CA SER A 36 -12.62 1.95 -6.28
C SER A 36 -11.59 2.79 -7.01
N THR A 37 -10.37 2.30 -7.01
CA THR A 37 -9.26 2.90 -7.75
C THR A 37 -8.31 1.83 -8.26
N GLN A 38 -7.69 2.11 -9.38
CA GLN A 38 -6.63 1.29 -9.97
C GLN A 38 -5.34 2.11 -10.00
N MET A 39 -4.26 1.53 -9.53
CA MET A 39 -2.95 2.14 -9.68
C MET A 39 -2.50 1.97 -11.13
N TYR A 40 -2.25 3.10 -11.81
CA TYR A 40 -1.61 3.07 -13.11
C TYR A 40 -0.11 2.79 -12.91
N LEU A 41 0.30 1.60 -13.33
CA LEU A 41 1.70 1.19 -13.28
C LEU A 41 2.18 0.91 -14.71
N PRO A 42 2.97 1.83 -15.32
CA PRO A 42 3.49 1.63 -16.68
C PRO A 42 4.59 0.56 -16.65
N MET A 43 4.21 -0.69 -16.82
CA MET A 43 5.12 -1.84 -16.80
C MET A 43 5.71 -2.13 -18.18
N PRO A 44 7.01 -2.43 -18.27
CA PRO A 44 7.58 -2.97 -19.50
C PRO A 44 7.00 -4.40 -19.79
N PRO A 45 7.03 -4.88 -21.07
CA PRO A 45 7.61 -4.22 -22.25
C PRO A 45 6.60 -3.38 -23.03
N ALA A 46 5.33 -3.38 -22.65
CA ALA A 46 4.26 -2.99 -23.56
C ALA A 46 4.02 -1.48 -23.67
N ARG A 47 4.49 -0.64 -22.76
CA ARG A 47 3.94 0.72 -22.67
C ARG A 47 4.95 1.84 -22.45
N THR A 48 6.19 1.56 -22.07
CA THR A 48 7.17 2.62 -21.79
C THR A 48 8.61 2.14 -21.90
N THR A 49 9.52 3.10 -21.90
CA THR A 49 10.93 2.88 -21.63
C THR A 49 11.14 2.31 -20.22
N LEU A 50 12.11 1.45 -20.07
CA LEU A 50 12.39 0.56 -18.94
C LEU A 50 12.41 1.19 -17.53
N ALA A 51 12.47 2.51 -17.41
CA ALA A 51 12.70 3.17 -16.13
C ALA A 51 11.49 3.99 -15.60
N ASN A 52 10.44 4.18 -16.39
CA ASN A 52 9.41 5.16 -16.07
C ASN A 52 8.60 4.84 -14.80
N PHE A 53 8.46 3.58 -14.43
CA PHE A 53 7.76 3.25 -13.18
C PHE A 53 8.60 3.48 -11.93
N PHE A 54 9.93 3.57 -12.06
CA PHE A 54 10.80 3.98 -10.96
C PHE A 54 11.00 5.50 -10.87
N SER A 55 10.71 6.24 -11.95
CA SER A 55 10.93 7.68 -11.98
C SER A 55 10.24 8.44 -10.84
N PRO A 56 8.98 8.17 -10.48
CA PRO A 56 8.35 8.80 -9.32
C PRO A 56 9.06 8.47 -8.00
N GLN A 57 9.53 7.25 -7.83
CA GLN A 57 10.28 6.85 -6.64
C GLN A 57 11.61 7.60 -6.54
N VAL A 58 12.38 7.62 -7.63
CA VAL A 58 13.68 8.33 -7.68
C VAL A 58 13.49 9.82 -7.43
N ASN A 59 12.49 10.44 -8.03
CA ASN A 59 12.16 11.84 -7.81
C ASN A 59 11.85 12.14 -6.33
N ASN A 60 11.09 11.28 -5.67
CA ASN A 60 10.81 11.44 -4.23
C ASN A 60 12.04 11.21 -3.36
N VAL A 61 12.92 10.27 -3.73
CA VAL A 61 14.20 10.04 -3.05
C VAL A 61 15.12 11.26 -3.19
N GLU A 62 15.27 11.78 -4.41
CA GLU A 62 16.05 12.99 -4.67
C GLU A 62 15.52 14.19 -3.88
N LYS A 63 14.22 14.41 -3.94
CA LYS A 63 13.56 15.47 -3.17
C LYS A 63 13.83 15.33 -1.66
N MET A 64 13.74 14.12 -1.12
CA MET A 64 14.02 13.85 0.29
C MET A 64 15.48 14.23 0.65
N PHE A 65 16.44 13.87 -0.19
CA PHE A 65 17.84 14.25 0.05
C PHE A 65 18.09 15.76 -0.05
N LEU A 66 17.40 16.44 -0.95
CA LEU A 66 17.55 17.90 -1.15
C LEU A 66 16.86 18.72 -0.05
N THR A 67 15.77 18.21 0.48
CA THR A 67 14.93 18.95 1.44
C THR A 67 15.05 18.47 2.87
N GLU A 68 15.66 17.30 3.09
CA GLU A 68 15.73 16.59 4.38
C GLU A 68 14.34 16.23 4.94
N VAL A 69 13.31 16.25 4.06
CA VAL A 69 11.93 15.93 4.43
C VAL A 69 11.49 14.65 3.73
N PRO A 70 11.13 13.59 4.47
CA PRO A 70 10.64 12.38 3.87
C PRO A 70 9.26 12.59 3.22
N SER A 71 8.98 11.86 2.13
CA SER A 71 7.71 11.94 1.40
C SER A 71 6.52 11.39 2.18
N TYR A 72 6.78 10.59 3.20
CA TYR A 72 5.77 10.04 4.12
C TYR A 72 6.41 9.68 5.45
N PRO A 73 5.64 9.59 6.54
CA PRO A 73 6.19 9.21 7.85
C PRO A 73 6.66 7.76 7.87
N VAL A 74 7.74 7.48 8.60
CA VAL A 74 8.35 6.13 8.70
C VAL A 74 7.39 5.10 9.30
N GLU A 75 6.43 5.53 10.08
CA GLU A 75 5.36 4.73 10.67
C GLU A 75 4.55 3.97 9.62
N ARG A 76 4.35 4.58 8.44
CA ARG A 76 3.72 3.90 7.31
C ARG A 76 4.50 2.65 6.90
N THR A 77 5.82 2.75 6.78
CA THR A 77 6.66 1.62 6.40
C THR A 77 6.67 0.55 7.50
N LEU A 78 6.74 0.97 8.76
CA LEU A 78 6.71 0.07 9.89
C LEU A 78 5.40 -0.74 9.93
N LEU A 79 4.25 -0.07 9.76
CA LEU A 79 2.95 -0.72 9.72
C LEU A 79 2.82 -1.68 8.53
N THR A 80 3.14 -1.23 7.33
CA THR A 80 2.96 -2.05 6.12
C THR A 80 3.90 -3.27 6.10
N SER A 81 5.15 -3.11 6.53
CA SER A 81 6.10 -4.21 6.66
C SER A 81 5.67 -5.19 7.76
N GLY A 82 5.20 -4.68 8.89
CA GLY A 82 4.69 -5.50 9.98
C GLY A 82 3.47 -6.33 9.58
N LEU A 83 2.55 -5.77 8.79
CA LEU A 83 1.40 -6.51 8.24
C LEU A 83 1.84 -7.67 7.33
N VAL A 84 2.86 -7.46 6.50
CA VAL A 84 3.41 -8.53 5.65
C VAL A 84 4.02 -9.63 6.51
N ILE A 85 4.83 -9.28 7.50
CA ILE A 85 5.46 -10.23 8.43
C ILE A 85 4.38 -11.04 9.15
N ALA A 86 3.39 -10.38 9.75
CA ALA A 86 2.29 -11.05 10.43
C ALA A 86 1.49 -11.98 9.51
N GLY A 87 1.31 -11.58 8.25
CA GLY A 87 0.68 -12.43 7.23
C GLY A 87 1.47 -13.71 6.94
N VAL A 88 2.80 -13.60 6.84
CA VAL A 88 3.70 -14.74 6.66
C VAL A 88 3.69 -15.64 7.90
N ASP A 89 3.73 -15.06 9.09
CA ASP A 89 3.66 -15.81 10.35
C ASP A 89 2.33 -16.58 10.48
N SER A 90 1.22 -15.93 10.15
CA SER A 90 -0.10 -16.56 10.09
C SER A 90 -0.12 -17.75 9.13
N LEU A 91 0.45 -17.57 7.94
CA LEU A 91 0.55 -18.65 6.95
C LEU A 91 1.40 -19.82 7.48
N HIS A 92 2.55 -19.52 8.07
CA HIS A 92 3.44 -20.54 8.64
C HIS A 92 2.78 -21.33 9.78
N GLN A 93 1.93 -20.68 10.57
CA GLN A 93 1.17 -21.29 11.66
C GLN A 93 -0.11 -22.00 11.19
N GLY A 94 -0.30 -22.22 9.90
CA GLY A 94 -1.47 -22.88 9.34
C GLY A 94 -2.69 -21.96 9.25
N GLN A 95 -2.48 -20.70 8.90
CA GLN A 95 -3.52 -19.67 8.73
C GLN A 95 -4.24 -19.32 10.03
N GLN A 96 -3.53 -19.36 11.14
CA GLN A 96 -4.07 -18.96 12.43
C GLN A 96 -4.10 -17.42 12.56
N ARG A 97 -5.03 -16.92 13.38
CA ARG A 97 -5.04 -15.51 13.76
C ARG A 97 -3.81 -15.18 14.60
N VAL A 98 -3.07 -14.17 14.19
CA VAL A 98 -1.90 -13.65 14.91
C VAL A 98 -2.26 -12.27 15.48
N GLU A 99 -2.10 -12.12 16.77
CA GLU A 99 -2.26 -10.82 17.43
C GLU A 99 -1.03 -9.95 17.23
N THR A 100 -1.25 -8.70 16.88
CA THR A 100 -0.18 -7.77 16.49
C THR A 100 -0.23 -6.46 17.29
N PRO A 101 -0.18 -6.49 18.63
CA PRO A 101 -0.28 -5.27 19.45
C PRO A 101 0.84 -4.26 19.18
N HIS A 102 1.99 -4.73 18.69
CA HIS A 102 3.11 -3.90 18.27
C HIS A 102 2.86 -3.11 16.98
N LEU A 103 1.79 -3.43 16.25
CA LEU A 103 1.37 -2.69 15.05
C LEU A 103 0.27 -1.66 15.34
N ALA A 104 0.01 -1.34 16.59
CA ALA A 104 -0.81 -0.19 16.97
C ALA A 104 -0.05 1.11 16.69
N ILE A 105 0.15 1.41 15.42
CA ILE A 105 1.00 2.51 14.93
C ILE A 105 0.12 3.52 14.22
N PRO A 106 -0.30 4.60 14.88
CA PRO A 106 -1.03 5.68 14.22
C PRO A 106 -0.07 6.53 13.37
N TYR A 107 -0.51 6.92 12.19
CA TYR A 107 0.17 7.95 11.40
C TYR A 107 -0.86 8.74 10.59
N GLN A 108 -0.51 9.97 10.23
CA GLN A 108 -1.32 10.79 9.36
C GLN A 108 -0.83 10.62 7.92
N PRO A 109 -1.66 10.10 7.00
CA PRO A 109 -1.32 10.07 5.58
C PRO A 109 -1.27 11.49 5.02
N THR A 110 -0.56 11.67 3.92
CA THR A 110 -0.59 12.93 3.18
C THR A 110 -1.98 13.16 2.56
N GLU A 111 -2.45 14.40 2.57
CA GLU A 111 -3.74 14.78 1.97
C GLU A 111 -3.74 14.60 0.46
N GLU A 112 -2.58 14.81 -0.17
CA GLU A 112 -2.40 14.70 -1.60
C GLU A 112 -1.61 13.45 -1.98
N SER A 113 -1.87 12.96 -3.18
CA SER A 113 -1.03 11.91 -3.77
C SER A 113 0.39 12.43 -3.94
N THR A 114 1.36 11.66 -3.43
CA THR A 114 2.79 11.91 -3.69
C THR A 114 3.22 11.41 -5.08
N PHE A 115 2.26 11.02 -5.90
CA PHE A 115 2.54 10.58 -7.26
C PHE A 115 3.07 11.76 -8.09
N TRP A 116 4.20 11.52 -8.74
CA TRP A 116 4.79 12.48 -9.65
C TRP A 116 3.99 12.51 -10.96
N ARG A 117 3.56 13.70 -11.34
CA ARG A 117 2.93 13.97 -12.64
C ARG A 117 3.88 14.83 -13.46
N THR A 118 4.20 14.37 -14.62
CA THR A 118 4.79 15.21 -15.68
C THR A 118 3.74 16.07 -16.33
#